data_d46a50c976f792003ddddad130abd8a2
#
_entry.id   d46a50c976f792003ddddad130abd8a2
#
_cell.length_a   1.000
_cell.length_b   1.000
_cell.length_c   1.000
_cell.angle_alpha   90.00
_cell.angle_beta   90.00
_cell.angle_gamma   90.00
#
_symmetry.space_group_name_H-M   'P 1'
#
loop_
_entity.id
_entity.type
_entity.pdbx_description
1 polymer ?
#
loop_
_entity_poly.entity_id
_entity_poly.type
_entity_poly.pdbx_seq_one_letter_code
_entity_poly.pdbx_strand_id
1 'polypeptide(L)'
;MSVLSVQTKKIPELQATMGLVGNDMIIVELADGGTRKMTYGDFITVIKASLEYPNEAVLSIADVVDVQTNDGTKIPTAKLVYDMYQADAVMRREMDCLNGIREKGNLIDIDTLMGYVRAGEHHKYAIGDYFEDNGIQWAVAARNWYPAWAFGDGVSRPEHIVCMPVDFLATSYQFNTSNTNTGGYAASLMPANMETEFGKLGSKVKAYCKQTRIYENNKGGWAATMRSMRLPTIVEVTGNQGWANEGFSGGVCSQLPLCRNSLFRIRSTWYWCLDPSSSDTTTFCAVYYDGDGSSSGNGASGSGRVRPIIVLA
;
A
#
# COMPACT_ATOMS: atom_id res chain seq x y z
N MET A 1 -2.18 32.93 -38.23
CA MET A 1 -2.95 31.99 -37.39
C MET A 1 -2.02 31.51 -36.31
N SER A 2 -2.23 31.94 -35.08
CA SER A 2 -1.43 31.45 -33.93
C SER A 2 -1.96 30.10 -33.52
N VAL A 3 -1.13 29.08 -33.61
CA VAL A 3 -1.42 27.72 -33.11
C VAL A 3 -1.41 27.77 -31.59
N LEU A 4 -2.52 27.45 -30.96
CA LEU A 4 -2.57 27.28 -29.49
C LEU A 4 -1.81 26.01 -29.12
N SER A 5 -0.66 26.15 -28.52
CA SER A 5 0.07 25.03 -27.90
C SER A 5 -0.39 24.89 -26.45
N VAL A 6 -1.22 23.90 -26.18
CA VAL A 6 -1.55 23.52 -24.79
C VAL A 6 -0.38 22.70 -24.24
N GLN A 7 0.47 23.33 -23.46
CA GLN A 7 1.54 22.61 -22.77
C GLN A 7 0.94 21.83 -21.58
N THR A 8 1.02 20.52 -21.63
CA THR A 8 0.55 19.58 -20.60
C THR A 8 1.18 19.78 -19.21
N LYS A 9 2.22 20.60 -19.09
CA LYS A 9 2.90 20.88 -17.82
C LYS A 9 2.14 21.79 -16.85
N LYS A 10 1.04 22.42 -17.27
CA LYS A 10 0.28 23.36 -16.43
C LYS A 10 -1.16 22.93 -16.11
N ILE A 11 -1.52 21.70 -16.39
CA ILE A 11 -2.76 21.10 -15.90
C ILE A 11 -2.94 21.22 -14.36
N PRO A 12 -1.87 21.24 -13.52
CA PRO A 12 -2.02 21.51 -12.09
C PRO A 12 -2.70 22.84 -11.75
N GLU A 13 -2.59 23.85 -12.57
CA GLU A 13 -3.22 25.16 -12.31
C GLU A 13 -4.72 25.18 -12.66
N LEU A 14 -5.17 24.26 -13.50
CA LEU A 14 -6.60 24.05 -13.78
C LEU A 14 -7.34 23.37 -12.61
N GLN A 15 -6.61 22.89 -11.60
CA GLN A 15 -7.14 22.12 -10.48
C GLN A 15 -7.92 22.90 -9.45
N ALA A 16 -7.68 24.18 -9.34
CA ALA A 16 -8.36 25.02 -8.36
C ALA A 16 -9.87 25.14 -8.60
N THR A 17 -10.35 24.61 -9.72
CA THR A 17 -11.74 24.76 -10.16
C THR A 17 -12.38 23.40 -10.47
N MET A 18 -12.45 22.55 -9.47
CA MET A 18 -13.19 21.30 -9.55
C MET A 18 -14.70 21.55 -9.53
N GLY A 19 -15.37 20.99 -10.53
CA GLY A 19 -16.77 21.29 -10.81
C GLY A 19 -16.93 22.39 -11.86
N LEU A 20 -15.96 22.49 -12.81
CA LEU A 20 -16.02 23.44 -13.91
C LEU A 20 -17.36 23.33 -14.67
N VAL A 21 -18.20 24.34 -14.48
CA VAL A 21 -19.39 24.55 -15.29
C VAL A 21 -19.08 25.64 -16.33
N GLY A 22 -19.92 25.78 -17.35
CA GLY A 22 -19.66 26.65 -18.47
C GLY A 22 -19.18 28.07 -18.15
N ASN A 23 -19.44 28.57 -16.95
CA ASN A 23 -19.06 29.93 -16.49
C ASN A 23 -17.77 29.95 -15.64
N ASP A 24 -17.17 28.80 -15.33
CA ASP A 24 -15.96 28.77 -14.53
C ASP A 24 -14.79 29.36 -15.31
N MET A 25 -13.94 30.13 -14.62
CA MET A 25 -12.81 30.81 -15.23
C MET A 25 -11.59 29.89 -15.23
N ILE A 26 -10.97 29.74 -16.38
CA ILE A 26 -9.70 29.05 -16.55
C ILE A 26 -8.63 30.01 -17.06
N ILE A 27 -7.38 29.70 -16.74
CA ILE A 27 -6.20 30.45 -17.22
C ILE A 27 -5.56 29.64 -18.34
N VAL A 28 -5.44 30.24 -19.51
CA VAL A 28 -4.80 29.62 -20.67
C VAL A 28 -3.53 30.40 -21.00
N GLU A 29 -2.41 29.70 -21.11
CA GLU A 29 -1.17 30.27 -21.60
C GLU A 29 -1.11 30.15 -23.13
N LEU A 30 -0.85 31.25 -23.78
CA LEU A 30 -0.75 31.33 -25.24
C LEU A 30 0.68 31.00 -25.69
N ALA A 31 0.84 30.56 -26.93
CA ALA A 31 2.13 30.25 -27.54
C ALA A 31 3.12 31.43 -27.60
N ASP A 32 2.61 32.66 -27.49
CA ASP A 32 3.39 33.89 -27.43
C ASP A 32 3.86 34.26 -26.00
N GLY A 33 3.60 33.38 -25.00
CA GLY A 33 3.89 33.61 -23.62
C GLY A 33 2.85 34.45 -22.87
N GLY A 34 1.81 34.89 -23.53
CA GLY A 34 0.70 35.60 -22.92
C GLY A 34 -0.23 34.67 -22.16
N THR A 35 -0.90 35.22 -21.12
CA THR A 35 -1.90 34.48 -20.32
C THR A 35 -3.28 35.11 -20.56
N ARG A 36 -4.28 34.28 -20.83
CA ARG A 36 -5.68 34.73 -20.88
C ARG A 36 -6.54 34.00 -19.87
N LYS A 37 -7.44 34.76 -19.24
CA LYS A 37 -8.57 34.20 -18.50
C LYS A 37 -9.75 34.06 -19.46
N MET A 38 -10.37 32.91 -19.48
CA MET A 38 -11.59 32.66 -20.24
C MET A 38 -12.50 31.71 -19.46
N THR A 39 -13.78 31.71 -19.82
CA THR A 39 -14.68 30.72 -19.25
C THR A 39 -14.35 29.32 -19.79
N TYR A 40 -14.74 28.29 -19.04
CA TYR A 40 -14.63 26.91 -19.55
C TYR A 40 -15.39 26.71 -20.88
N GLY A 41 -16.55 27.34 -21.00
CA GLY A 41 -17.31 27.32 -22.25
C GLY A 41 -16.56 27.97 -23.43
N ASP A 42 -15.92 29.11 -23.18
CA ASP A 42 -15.11 29.80 -24.22
C ASP A 42 -13.88 28.96 -24.58
N PHE A 43 -13.22 28.34 -23.61
CA PHE A 43 -12.08 27.45 -23.84
C PHE A 43 -12.45 26.27 -24.73
N ILE A 44 -13.55 25.60 -24.45
CA ILE A 44 -14.06 24.52 -25.33
C ILE A 44 -14.36 25.03 -26.72
N THR A 45 -14.93 26.24 -26.85
CA THR A 45 -15.19 26.86 -28.12
C THR A 45 -13.92 27.14 -28.93
N VAL A 46 -12.87 27.65 -28.23
CA VAL A 46 -11.55 27.90 -28.85
C VAL A 46 -10.89 26.59 -29.29
N ILE A 47 -10.94 25.55 -28.49
CA ILE A 47 -10.41 24.23 -28.85
C ILE A 47 -11.16 23.69 -30.10
N LYS A 48 -12.47 23.75 -30.12
CA LYS A 48 -13.27 23.33 -31.26
C LYS A 48 -12.87 24.06 -32.54
N ALA A 49 -12.63 25.37 -32.43
CA ALA A 49 -12.21 26.18 -33.57
C ALA A 49 -10.77 25.90 -34.03
N SER A 50 -9.88 25.52 -33.10
CA SER A 50 -8.45 25.29 -33.40
C SER A 50 -8.16 23.91 -33.99
N LEU A 51 -9.06 22.93 -33.80
CA LEU A 51 -8.86 21.57 -34.29
C LEU A 51 -9.19 21.41 -35.79
N GLU A 52 -9.47 22.53 -36.52
CA GLU A 52 -9.79 22.53 -37.99
C GLU A 52 -10.75 21.39 -38.39
N TYR A 53 -11.74 21.09 -37.53
CA TYR A 53 -12.78 20.16 -37.92
C TYR A 53 -13.50 20.75 -39.13
N PRO A 54 -13.61 20.01 -40.24
CA PRO A 54 -14.41 20.43 -41.36
C PRO A 54 -15.79 20.83 -40.87
N ASN A 55 -16.36 21.89 -41.43
CA ASN A 55 -17.56 22.64 -40.99
C ASN A 55 -18.81 21.83 -40.61
N GLU A 56 -18.78 20.52 -40.66
CA GLU A 56 -19.87 19.60 -40.33
C GLU A 56 -19.60 18.68 -39.14
N ALA A 57 -18.38 18.65 -38.61
CA ALA A 57 -18.05 17.84 -37.43
C ALA A 57 -18.14 18.68 -36.14
N VAL A 58 -19.34 19.05 -35.75
CA VAL A 58 -19.59 19.57 -34.40
C VAL A 58 -19.30 18.43 -33.43
N LEU A 59 -18.31 18.61 -32.54
CA LEU A 59 -18.12 17.68 -31.44
C LEU A 59 -19.46 17.50 -30.72
N SER A 60 -20.01 16.32 -30.84
CA SER A 60 -21.25 15.96 -30.16
C SER A 60 -20.97 15.65 -28.71
N ILE A 61 -21.99 15.63 -27.87
CA ILE A 61 -21.86 15.12 -26.50
C ILE A 61 -21.28 13.68 -26.47
N ALA A 62 -21.51 12.91 -27.55
CA ALA A 62 -20.95 11.57 -27.72
C ALA A 62 -19.40 11.55 -27.89
N ASP A 63 -18.80 12.69 -28.27
CA ASP A 63 -17.34 12.83 -28.41
C ASP A 63 -16.65 13.16 -27.10
N VAL A 64 -17.42 13.52 -26.08
CA VAL A 64 -16.93 13.75 -24.71
C VAL A 64 -17.06 12.46 -23.93
N VAL A 65 -15.95 11.96 -23.40
CA VAL A 65 -15.91 10.66 -22.73
C VAL A 65 -15.47 10.77 -21.27
N ASP A 66 -16.07 9.94 -20.43
CA ASP A 66 -15.71 9.76 -19.03
C ASP A 66 -14.72 8.61 -18.81
N VAL A 67 -14.31 7.93 -19.87
CA VAL A 67 -13.39 6.81 -19.83
C VAL A 67 -12.14 7.14 -20.62
N GLN A 68 -10.97 6.83 -20.08
CA GLN A 68 -9.72 6.98 -20.81
C GLN A 68 -9.75 6.06 -22.05
N THR A 69 -9.59 6.64 -23.23
CA THR A 69 -9.51 5.91 -24.49
C THR A 69 -8.24 6.30 -25.24
N ASN A 70 -7.76 5.41 -26.12
CA ASN A 70 -6.68 5.74 -27.05
C ASN A 70 -7.20 6.39 -28.35
N ASP A 71 -8.47 6.71 -28.39
CA ASP A 71 -9.09 7.39 -29.53
C ASP A 71 -8.76 8.89 -29.48
N GLY A 72 -7.82 9.31 -30.32
CA GLY A 72 -7.37 10.70 -30.39
C GLY A 72 -8.45 11.70 -30.89
N THR A 73 -9.64 11.19 -31.25
CA THR A 73 -10.79 12.05 -31.67
C THR A 73 -11.70 12.40 -30.48
N LYS A 74 -11.50 11.79 -29.33
CA LYS A 74 -12.34 11.99 -28.13
C LYS A 74 -11.71 12.98 -27.15
N ILE A 75 -12.54 13.83 -26.58
CA ILE A 75 -12.15 14.81 -25.56
C ILE A 75 -12.57 14.27 -24.18
N PRO A 76 -11.64 14.13 -23.23
CA PRO A 76 -11.99 13.71 -21.87
C PRO A 76 -12.86 14.77 -21.18
N THR A 77 -13.83 14.33 -20.39
CA THR A 77 -14.59 15.22 -19.51
C THR A 77 -13.70 15.84 -18.43
N ALA A 78 -14.13 16.95 -17.86
CA ALA A 78 -13.48 17.53 -16.69
C ALA A 78 -13.39 16.53 -15.53
N LYS A 79 -14.42 15.67 -15.37
CA LYS A 79 -14.42 14.60 -14.38
C LYS A 79 -13.30 13.59 -14.65
N LEU A 80 -13.17 13.10 -15.88
CA LEU A 80 -12.10 12.15 -16.23
C LEU A 80 -10.71 12.75 -16.00
N VAL A 81 -10.48 13.99 -16.43
CA VAL A 81 -9.21 14.70 -16.18
C VAL A 81 -8.92 14.82 -14.70
N TYR A 82 -9.93 15.12 -13.88
CA TYR A 82 -9.80 15.15 -12.44
C TYR A 82 -9.46 13.78 -11.85
N ASP A 83 -10.19 12.74 -12.24
CA ASP A 83 -9.94 11.37 -11.77
C ASP A 83 -8.51 10.91 -12.12
N MET A 84 -8.04 11.20 -13.34
CA MET A 84 -6.65 10.94 -13.74
C MET A 84 -5.63 11.69 -12.89
N TYR A 85 -5.93 12.94 -12.54
CA TYR A 85 -5.05 13.70 -11.65
C TYR A 85 -5.02 13.14 -10.22
N GLN A 86 -6.17 12.74 -9.68
CA GLN A 86 -6.20 12.09 -8.37
C GLN A 86 -5.41 10.79 -8.39
N ALA A 87 -5.52 10.01 -9.46
CA ALA A 87 -4.73 8.79 -9.64
C ALA A 87 -3.22 9.07 -9.72
N ASP A 88 -2.80 10.12 -10.42
CA ASP A 88 -1.41 10.56 -10.48
C ASP A 88 -0.88 11.00 -9.09
N ALA A 89 -1.69 11.74 -8.33
CA ALA A 89 -1.32 12.17 -6.99
C ALA A 89 -1.16 10.97 -6.03
N VAL A 90 -2.02 9.95 -6.14
CA VAL A 90 -1.88 8.70 -5.39
C VAL A 90 -0.61 7.96 -5.79
N MET A 91 -0.35 7.84 -7.10
CA MET A 91 0.84 7.16 -7.63
C MET A 91 2.13 7.85 -7.17
N ARG A 92 2.21 9.18 -7.22
CA ARG A 92 3.38 9.94 -6.73
C ARG A 92 3.60 9.71 -5.25
N ARG A 93 2.54 9.74 -4.44
CA ARG A 93 2.64 9.48 -2.99
C ARG A 93 3.13 8.06 -2.71
N GLU A 94 2.65 7.09 -3.47
CA GLU A 94 3.13 5.72 -3.39
C GLU A 94 4.62 5.62 -3.76
N MET A 95 5.03 6.24 -4.86
CA MET A 95 6.44 6.29 -5.26
C MET A 95 7.33 6.95 -4.20
N ASP A 96 6.87 8.04 -3.58
CA ASP A 96 7.59 8.70 -2.49
C ASP A 96 7.81 7.74 -1.31
N CYS A 97 6.77 6.94 -0.96
CA CYS A 97 6.90 5.94 0.09
C CYS A 97 7.84 4.79 -0.33
N LEU A 98 7.67 4.24 -1.53
CA LEU A 98 8.48 3.10 -2.00
C LEU A 98 9.96 3.46 -2.19
N ASN A 99 10.25 4.70 -2.56
CA ASN A 99 11.62 5.19 -2.77
C ASN A 99 12.27 5.76 -1.49
N GLY A 100 11.60 5.70 -0.34
CA GLY A 100 12.15 6.18 0.92
C GLY A 100 12.22 7.70 1.06
N ILE A 101 11.45 8.44 0.28
CA ILE A 101 11.30 9.90 0.41
C ILE A 101 10.38 10.23 1.58
N ARG A 102 9.40 9.36 1.84
CA ARG A 102 8.46 9.42 2.98
C ARG A 102 8.44 8.11 3.73
N GLU A 103 8.27 8.17 5.03
CA GLU A 103 8.04 6.98 5.85
C GLU A 103 6.66 6.36 5.60
N LYS A 104 5.63 7.19 5.46
CA LYS A 104 4.23 6.80 5.27
C LYS A 104 3.48 7.83 4.41
N GLY A 105 2.35 7.41 3.86
CA GLY A 105 1.43 8.22 3.05
C GLY A 105 0.44 9.04 3.88
N ASN A 106 -0.79 9.09 3.42
CA ASN A 106 -1.87 9.86 4.04
C ASN A 106 -2.73 8.99 4.97
N LEU A 107 -3.33 9.64 5.98
CA LEU A 107 -4.38 9.03 6.79
C LEU A 107 -5.66 8.85 5.96
N ILE A 108 -6.22 7.66 6.00
CA ILE A 108 -7.53 7.34 5.38
C ILE A 108 -8.39 6.67 6.45
N ASP A 109 -9.66 7.02 6.53
CA ASP A 109 -10.61 6.31 7.37
C ASP A 109 -10.74 4.84 6.92
N ILE A 110 -10.82 3.91 7.88
CA ILE A 110 -10.79 2.47 7.58
C ILE A 110 -11.98 2.02 6.71
N ASP A 111 -13.18 2.54 6.93
CA ASP A 111 -14.36 2.15 6.13
C ASP A 111 -14.22 2.67 4.70
N THR A 112 -13.70 3.88 4.53
CA THR A 112 -13.39 4.48 3.23
C THR A 112 -12.31 3.68 2.49
N LEU A 113 -11.21 3.33 3.17
CA LEU A 113 -10.14 2.52 2.60
C LEU A 113 -10.66 1.16 2.16
N MET A 114 -11.43 0.48 3.01
CA MET A 114 -11.99 -0.82 2.66
C MET A 114 -13.07 -0.76 1.58
N GLY A 115 -13.77 0.37 1.45
CA GLY A 115 -14.64 0.66 0.31
C GLY A 115 -13.84 0.66 -1.00
N TYR A 116 -12.72 1.35 -1.05
CA TYR A 116 -11.84 1.37 -2.22
C TYR A 116 -11.23 0.00 -2.53
N VAL A 117 -10.76 -0.71 -1.49
CA VAL A 117 -10.19 -2.06 -1.66
C VAL A 117 -11.22 -2.99 -2.29
N ARG A 118 -12.43 -3.08 -1.75
CA ARG A 118 -13.49 -3.98 -2.22
C ARG A 118 -14.00 -3.63 -3.61
N ALA A 119 -13.93 -2.37 -4.00
CA ALA A 119 -14.29 -1.91 -5.33
C ALA A 119 -13.16 -2.10 -6.37
N GLY A 120 -11.96 -2.55 -5.96
CA GLY A 120 -10.78 -2.64 -6.82
C GLY A 120 -10.22 -1.27 -7.25
N GLU A 121 -10.55 -0.21 -6.50
CA GLU A 121 -10.18 1.18 -6.84
C GLU A 121 -8.78 1.54 -6.35
N HIS A 122 -7.76 0.79 -6.81
CA HIS A 122 -6.37 0.94 -6.37
C HIS A 122 -5.78 2.34 -6.63
N HIS A 123 -6.39 3.09 -7.55
CA HIS A 123 -6.00 4.46 -7.87
C HIS A 123 -6.46 5.50 -6.83
N LYS A 124 -7.19 5.09 -5.79
CA LYS A 124 -7.68 5.98 -4.73
C LYS A 124 -6.87 5.91 -3.43
N TYR A 125 -6.02 4.90 -3.29
CA TYR A 125 -5.13 4.76 -2.14
C TYR A 125 -3.75 4.25 -2.55
N ALA A 126 -2.74 4.62 -1.80
CA ALA A 126 -1.34 4.29 -2.06
C ALA A 126 -0.83 3.21 -1.10
N ILE A 127 0.19 2.45 -1.51
CA ILE A 127 1.04 1.74 -0.55
C ILE A 127 1.72 2.80 0.31
N GLY A 128 1.67 2.62 1.63
CA GLY A 128 2.12 3.59 2.62
C GLY A 128 1.01 4.47 3.20
N ASP A 129 -0.16 4.57 2.58
CA ASP A 129 -1.32 5.18 3.25
C ASP A 129 -1.68 4.37 4.49
N TYR A 130 -2.24 5.01 5.49
CA TYR A 130 -2.49 4.37 6.78
C TYR A 130 -3.85 4.76 7.36
N PHE A 131 -4.35 3.90 8.22
CA PHE A 131 -5.49 4.18 9.09
C PHE A 131 -5.06 4.10 10.56
N GLU A 132 -5.87 4.65 11.44
CA GLU A 132 -5.64 4.58 12.88
C GLU A 132 -6.66 3.66 13.56
N ASP A 133 -6.16 2.82 14.46
CA ASP A 133 -6.99 1.96 15.30
C ASP A 133 -6.39 1.89 16.70
N ASN A 134 -7.16 2.34 17.71
CA ASN A 134 -6.75 2.33 19.11
C ASN A 134 -5.34 2.95 19.36
N GLY A 135 -5.03 4.04 18.65
CA GLY A 135 -3.76 4.75 18.76
C GLY A 135 -2.60 4.11 17.98
N ILE A 136 -2.85 3.05 17.23
CA ILE A 136 -1.88 2.40 16.36
C ILE A 136 -2.15 2.85 14.92
N GLN A 137 -1.11 3.29 14.22
CA GLN A 137 -1.13 3.62 12.80
C GLN A 137 -0.77 2.38 11.98
N TRP A 138 -1.71 1.89 11.17
CA TRP A 138 -1.56 0.72 10.32
C TRP A 138 -1.39 1.15 8.87
N ALA A 139 -0.20 0.97 8.31
CA ALA A 139 0.10 1.32 6.93
C ALA A 139 -0.21 0.17 5.97
N VAL A 140 -0.72 0.50 4.79
CA VAL A 140 -0.89 -0.43 3.67
C VAL A 140 0.51 -0.84 3.18
N ALA A 141 0.90 -2.07 3.47
CA ALA A 141 2.22 -2.61 3.14
C ALA A 141 2.26 -3.27 1.75
N ALA A 142 1.15 -3.84 1.32
CA ALA A 142 0.98 -4.45 0.00
C ALA A 142 -0.49 -4.52 -0.40
N ARG A 143 -0.74 -4.65 -1.71
CA ARG A 143 -2.06 -4.95 -2.31
C ARG A 143 -2.02 -6.34 -2.91
N ASN A 144 -3.11 -7.08 -2.76
CA ASN A 144 -3.33 -8.37 -3.42
C ASN A 144 -2.12 -9.34 -3.34
N TRP A 145 -1.51 -9.35 -2.14
CA TRP A 145 -0.23 -10.01 -1.90
C TRP A 145 -0.34 -11.53 -1.81
N TYR A 146 -1.45 -12.02 -1.25
CA TYR A 146 -1.63 -13.43 -1.02
C TYR A 146 -2.44 -14.09 -2.13
N PRO A 147 -2.03 -15.27 -2.62
CA PRO A 147 -2.83 -16.05 -3.54
C PRO A 147 -4.12 -16.56 -2.89
N ALA A 148 -5.10 -16.90 -3.69
CA ALA A 148 -6.42 -17.34 -3.24
C ALA A 148 -6.39 -18.48 -2.21
N TRP A 149 -5.46 -19.42 -2.36
CA TRP A 149 -5.32 -20.55 -1.43
C TRP A 149 -4.88 -20.17 -0.02
N ALA A 150 -4.31 -18.98 0.16
CA ALA A 150 -3.89 -18.49 1.46
C ALA A 150 -5.08 -18.11 2.37
N PHE A 151 -6.27 -17.95 1.83
CA PHE A 151 -7.49 -17.71 2.60
C PHE A 151 -8.15 -19.03 2.96
N GLY A 152 -8.24 -19.32 4.27
CA GLY A 152 -8.59 -20.66 4.76
C GLY A 152 -10.05 -21.07 4.61
N ASP A 153 -10.92 -20.14 4.27
CA ASP A 153 -12.35 -20.40 4.02
C ASP A 153 -12.63 -20.80 2.56
N GLY A 154 -11.59 -20.95 1.73
CA GLY A 154 -11.71 -21.31 0.31
C GLY A 154 -12.29 -20.20 -0.57
N VAL A 155 -12.61 -19.04 0.00
CA VAL A 155 -13.14 -17.90 -0.76
C VAL A 155 -11.97 -17.12 -1.35
N SER A 156 -11.94 -17.02 -2.67
CA SER A 156 -10.98 -16.16 -3.35
C SER A 156 -11.24 -14.70 -2.97
N ARG A 157 -10.18 -14.02 -2.53
CA ARG A 157 -10.21 -12.57 -2.26
C ARG A 157 -9.17 -11.90 -3.13
N PRO A 158 -9.51 -11.64 -4.40
CA PRO A 158 -8.59 -10.96 -5.29
C PRO A 158 -8.24 -9.58 -4.73
N GLU A 159 -9.21 -8.92 -4.10
CA GLU A 159 -9.03 -7.60 -3.54
C GLU A 159 -8.82 -7.66 -2.02
N HIS A 160 -7.58 -7.40 -1.61
CA HIS A 160 -7.19 -7.32 -0.20
C HIS A 160 -5.94 -6.46 -0.04
N ILE A 161 -5.72 -6.00 1.19
CA ILE A 161 -4.49 -5.31 1.58
C ILE A 161 -3.82 -6.01 2.75
N VAL A 162 -2.50 -5.95 2.75
CA VAL A 162 -1.65 -6.33 3.89
C VAL A 162 -1.30 -5.06 4.63
N CYS A 163 -1.53 -5.03 5.93
CA CYS A 163 -1.21 -3.88 6.77
C CYS A 163 -0.18 -4.26 7.84
N MET A 164 0.70 -3.31 8.13
CA MET A 164 1.74 -3.40 9.13
C MET A 164 1.76 -2.11 9.96
N PRO A 165 1.93 -2.15 11.28
CA PRO A 165 1.96 -0.91 12.06
C PRO A 165 3.17 -0.06 11.65
N VAL A 166 2.98 1.26 11.59
CA VAL A 166 4.05 2.23 11.27
C VAL A 166 5.16 2.13 12.30
N ASP A 167 4.81 1.99 13.57
CA ASP A 167 5.77 1.81 14.66
C ASP A 167 5.49 0.49 15.42
N PHE A 168 6.22 0.24 16.47
CA PHE A 168 6.05 -0.94 17.30
C PHE A 168 4.70 -0.96 18.01
N LEU A 169 4.17 -2.16 18.27
CA LEU A 169 3.17 -2.30 19.30
C LEU A 169 3.79 -1.95 20.68
N ALA A 170 2.94 -1.50 21.60
CA ALA A 170 3.39 -0.99 22.89
C ALA A 170 4.14 -2.07 23.72
N THR A 171 3.69 -3.33 23.60
CA THR A 171 4.23 -4.46 24.38
C THR A 171 5.42 -5.09 23.67
N SER A 172 6.45 -5.44 24.44
CA SER A 172 7.55 -6.28 23.98
C SER A 172 7.30 -7.74 24.39
N TYR A 173 7.71 -8.67 23.55
CA TYR A 173 7.47 -10.09 23.74
C TYR A 173 8.75 -10.91 23.61
N GLN A 174 8.83 -12.00 24.35
CA GLN A 174 9.79 -13.08 24.13
C GLN A 174 9.15 -14.18 23.28
N PHE A 175 9.95 -14.87 22.50
CA PHE A 175 9.47 -16.03 21.74
C PHE A 175 9.18 -17.21 22.66
N ASN A 176 10.09 -17.50 23.59
CA ASN A 176 10.01 -18.62 24.50
C ASN A 176 10.49 -18.21 25.88
N THR A 177 10.15 -19.00 26.91
CA THR A 177 10.67 -18.82 28.27
C THR A 177 12.13 -19.25 28.42
N SER A 178 12.65 -20.03 27.47
CA SER A 178 14.04 -20.47 27.38
C SER A 178 14.61 -20.19 26.00
N ASN A 179 15.94 -20.14 25.90
CA ASN A 179 16.62 -19.94 24.61
C ASN A 179 16.54 -21.19 23.72
N THR A 180 15.43 -21.35 23.03
CA THR A 180 15.25 -22.41 22.03
C THR A 180 14.36 -21.93 20.90
N ASN A 181 14.66 -22.31 19.66
CA ASN A 181 13.80 -22.14 18.51
C ASN A 181 13.23 -23.48 17.98
N THR A 182 13.33 -24.53 18.80
CA THR A 182 12.76 -25.85 18.48
C THR A 182 11.26 -25.74 18.28
N GLY A 183 10.76 -26.34 17.20
CA GLY A 183 9.34 -26.26 16.84
C GLY A 183 8.93 -24.95 16.15
N GLY A 184 9.88 -24.01 15.97
CA GLY A 184 9.69 -22.76 15.25
C GLY A 184 8.64 -21.82 15.83
N TYR A 185 8.06 -20.99 14.97
CA TYR A 185 7.04 -20.02 15.37
C TYR A 185 5.81 -20.68 15.98
N ALA A 186 5.30 -21.75 15.36
CA ALA A 186 4.06 -22.41 15.78
C ALA A 186 4.10 -22.95 17.22
N ALA A 187 5.27 -23.43 17.67
CA ALA A 187 5.46 -23.98 19.01
C ALA A 187 5.87 -22.94 20.07
N SER A 188 6.10 -21.69 19.66
CA SER A 188 6.53 -20.61 20.55
C SER A 188 5.35 -19.95 21.27
N LEU A 189 5.64 -19.03 22.19
CA LEU A 189 4.63 -18.18 22.84
C LEU A 189 4.06 -17.11 21.90
N MET A 190 4.75 -16.79 20.80
CA MET A 190 4.44 -15.65 19.97
C MET A 190 3.06 -15.72 19.31
N PRO A 191 2.58 -16.87 18.79
CA PRO A 191 1.21 -16.94 18.24
C PRO A 191 0.14 -16.53 19.25
N ALA A 192 0.22 -17.00 20.49
CA ALA A 192 -0.73 -16.62 21.55
C ALA A 192 -0.63 -15.12 21.91
N ASN A 193 0.58 -14.58 21.91
CA ASN A 193 0.80 -13.14 22.09
C ASN A 193 0.17 -12.33 20.97
N MET A 194 0.28 -12.78 19.71
CA MET A 194 -0.32 -12.11 18.56
C MET A 194 -1.85 -12.20 18.57
N GLU A 195 -2.44 -13.31 19.01
CA GLU A 195 -3.89 -13.39 19.23
C GLU A 195 -4.36 -12.43 20.34
N THR A 196 -3.56 -12.25 21.37
CA THR A 196 -3.82 -11.25 22.42
C THR A 196 -3.79 -9.84 21.86
N GLU A 197 -2.81 -9.50 21.03
CA GLU A 197 -2.74 -8.19 20.35
C GLU A 197 -3.87 -8.01 19.34
N PHE A 198 -4.22 -9.05 18.59
CA PHE A 198 -5.40 -9.04 17.71
C PHE A 198 -6.69 -8.76 18.49
N GLY A 199 -6.81 -9.32 19.70
CA GLY A 199 -7.93 -9.05 20.61
C GLY A 199 -8.12 -7.57 20.94
N LYS A 200 -7.04 -6.79 20.94
CA LYS A 200 -7.05 -5.34 21.25
C LYS A 200 -7.48 -4.45 20.07
N LEU A 201 -7.53 -4.98 18.84
CA LEU A 201 -8.00 -4.21 17.69
C LEU A 201 -9.46 -3.78 17.85
N GLY A 202 -9.80 -2.66 17.28
CA GLY A 202 -11.17 -2.15 17.22
C GLY A 202 -12.09 -3.09 16.45
N SER A 203 -13.38 -3.07 16.79
CA SER A 203 -14.38 -3.95 16.18
C SER A 203 -14.46 -3.79 14.65
N LYS A 204 -14.33 -2.57 14.14
CA LYS A 204 -14.31 -2.28 12.70
C LYS A 204 -13.14 -2.99 11.99
N VAL A 205 -11.93 -2.83 12.49
CA VAL A 205 -10.74 -3.46 11.90
C VAL A 205 -10.87 -4.98 11.95
N LYS A 206 -11.30 -5.54 13.11
CA LYS A 206 -11.54 -6.99 13.23
C LYS A 206 -12.55 -7.51 12.21
N ALA A 207 -13.59 -6.77 11.90
CA ALA A 207 -14.60 -7.17 10.92
C ALA A 207 -14.02 -7.33 9.50
N TYR A 208 -13.03 -6.53 9.15
CA TYR A 208 -12.32 -6.61 7.87
C TYR A 208 -11.20 -7.65 7.87
N CYS A 209 -10.62 -7.97 9.04
CA CYS A 209 -9.52 -8.91 9.13
C CYS A 209 -9.91 -10.30 8.62
N LYS A 210 -8.99 -10.90 7.88
CA LYS A 210 -9.10 -12.27 7.39
C LYS A 210 -7.94 -13.11 7.91
N GLN A 211 -8.25 -14.32 8.29
CA GLN A 211 -7.22 -15.30 8.56
C GLN A 211 -6.52 -15.70 7.27
N THR A 212 -5.22 -15.73 7.32
CA THR A 212 -4.40 -16.20 6.20
C THR A 212 -3.61 -17.44 6.61
N ARG A 213 -3.56 -18.41 5.67
CA ARG A 213 -2.73 -19.60 5.81
C ARG A 213 -1.31 -19.25 5.44
N ILE A 214 -0.39 -19.58 6.30
CA ILE A 214 1.04 -19.53 6.02
C ILE A 214 1.66 -20.89 6.33
N TYR A 215 2.75 -21.20 5.66
CA TYR A 215 3.59 -22.33 6.01
C TYR A 215 4.68 -21.83 6.94
N GLU A 216 4.57 -22.17 8.21
CA GLU A 216 5.54 -21.81 9.23
C GLU A 216 6.64 -22.84 9.31
N ASN A 217 7.90 -22.41 9.22
CA ASN A 217 9.05 -23.25 9.43
C ASN A 217 9.16 -23.63 10.92
N ASN A 218 9.11 -24.91 11.23
CA ASN A 218 9.21 -25.44 12.59
C ASN A 218 10.59 -26.08 12.89
N LYS A 219 11.60 -25.78 12.02
CA LYS A 219 12.97 -26.29 12.16
C LYS A 219 13.09 -27.84 12.13
N GLY A 220 12.38 -28.45 11.27
CA GLY A 220 12.35 -29.89 11.05
C GLY A 220 11.17 -30.30 10.17
N GLY A 221 10.44 -29.31 9.70
CA GLY A 221 9.30 -29.45 8.79
C GLY A 221 8.54 -28.16 8.66
N TRP A 222 7.38 -28.24 8.00
CA TRP A 222 6.51 -27.10 7.77
C TRP A 222 5.14 -27.37 8.37
N ALA A 223 4.59 -26.39 9.06
CA ALA A 223 3.22 -26.39 9.54
C ALA A 223 2.39 -25.38 8.74
N ALA A 224 1.26 -25.81 8.22
CA ALA A 224 0.28 -24.90 7.62
C ALA A 224 -0.65 -24.42 8.72
N THR A 225 -0.60 -23.14 9.03
CA THR A 225 -1.40 -22.54 10.11
C THR A 225 -2.23 -21.38 9.61
N MET A 226 -3.36 -21.14 10.28
CA MET A 226 -4.22 -19.99 10.03
C MET A 226 -3.99 -18.94 11.10
N ARG A 227 -3.74 -17.68 10.68
CA ARG A 227 -3.47 -16.57 11.60
C ARG A 227 -4.28 -15.34 11.22
N SER A 228 -4.90 -14.73 12.22
CA SER A 228 -5.53 -13.40 12.10
C SER A 228 -4.50 -12.28 12.15
N MET A 229 -3.47 -12.46 12.99
CA MET A 229 -2.32 -11.58 13.15
C MET A 229 -1.07 -12.44 13.32
N ARG A 230 0.03 -12.06 12.70
CA ARG A 230 1.32 -12.75 12.81
C ARG A 230 2.50 -11.79 12.69
N LEU A 231 3.67 -12.23 13.09
CA LEU A 231 4.90 -11.52 12.72
C LEU A 231 5.18 -11.67 11.21
N PRO A 232 5.85 -10.69 10.59
CA PRO A 232 6.36 -10.85 9.23
C PRO A 232 7.49 -11.89 9.18
N THR A 233 7.71 -12.49 8.02
CA THR A 233 8.94 -13.21 7.74
C THR A 233 10.10 -12.23 7.56
N ILE A 234 11.34 -12.69 7.74
CA ILE A 234 12.51 -11.86 7.48
C ILE A 234 12.56 -11.44 6.00
N VAL A 235 12.13 -12.30 5.08
CA VAL A 235 12.04 -12.00 3.66
C VAL A 235 11.00 -10.92 3.37
N GLU A 236 9.83 -10.98 4.00
CA GLU A 236 8.80 -9.95 3.83
C GLU A 236 9.29 -8.55 4.24
N VAL A 237 10.20 -8.48 5.20
CA VAL A 237 10.74 -7.19 5.65
C VAL A 237 12.00 -6.78 4.87
N THR A 238 12.98 -7.68 4.73
CA THR A 238 14.30 -7.31 4.21
C THR A 238 14.55 -7.70 2.76
N GLY A 239 13.71 -8.59 2.21
CA GLY A 239 13.93 -9.19 0.89
C GLY A 239 15.05 -10.25 0.88
N ASN A 240 15.66 -10.52 2.02
CA ASN A 240 16.79 -11.43 2.15
C ASN A 240 16.45 -12.60 3.10
N GLN A 241 16.69 -13.81 2.62
CA GLN A 241 16.42 -15.06 3.33
C GLN A 241 17.63 -15.57 4.14
N GLY A 242 18.81 -15.01 3.95
CA GLY A 242 20.09 -15.59 4.39
C GLY A 242 20.22 -15.94 5.87
N TRP A 243 19.32 -15.44 6.72
CA TRP A 243 19.34 -15.73 8.16
C TRP A 243 18.26 -16.73 8.60
N ALA A 244 17.27 -16.97 7.75
CA ALA A 244 16.19 -17.91 8.07
C ALA A 244 16.61 -19.35 7.82
N ASN A 245 16.07 -20.28 8.63
CA ASN A 245 16.24 -21.69 8.40
C ASN A 245 15.39 -22.13 7.21
N GLU A 246 16.04 -22.64 6.17
CA GLU A 246 15.50 -23.27 4.97
C GLU A 246 14.11 -22.84 4.46
N GLY A 247 14.06 -22.15 3.35
CA GLY A 247 12.80 -21.79 2.68
C GLY A 247 12.04 -20.68 3.39
N PHE A 248 10.89 -20.34 2.85
CA PHE A 248 10.04 -19.28 3.39
C PHE A 248 8.67 -19.79 3.72
N SER A 249 8.10 -19.11 4.69
CA SER A 249 6.71 -19.30 5.06
C SER A 249 5.78 -18.82 3.94
N GLY A 250 4.78 -19.63 3.64
CA GLY A 250 3.62 -19.22 2.87
C GLY A 250 3.76 -19.08 1.37
N GLY A 251 4.89 -19.50 0.78
CA GLY A 251 5.09 -19.35 -0.66
C GLY A 251 5.21 -17.90 -1.14
N VAL A 252 5.30 -16.94 -0.23
CA VAL A 252 5.57 -15.53 -0.51
C VAL A 252 7.06 -15.30 -0.36
N CYS A 253 7.76 -15.20 -1.50
CA CYS A 253 9.21 -15.20 -1.60
C CYS A 253 9.78 -13.81 -1.83
N SER A 254 9.10 -12.76 -1.48
CA SER A 254 9.53 -11.42 -1.81
C SER A 254 9.25 -10.44 -0.67
N GLN A 255 9.97 -9.32 -0.72
CA GLN A 255 9.83 -8.22 0.20
C GLN A 255 8.49 -7.51 -0.02
N LEU A 256 7.75 -7.27 1.06
CA LEU A 256 6.56 -6.41 1.01
C LEU A 256 6.91 -5.06 0.38
N PRO A 257 6.12 -4.56 -0.56
CA PRO A 257 6.41 -3.30 -1.25
C PRO A 257 6.80 -2.15 -0.31
N LEU A 258 6.02 -1.89 0.74
CA LEU A 258 6.34 -0.83 1.69
C LEU A 258 7.66 -1.07 2.45
N CYS A 259 8.01 -2.32 2.69
CA CYS A 259 9.27 -2.67 3.35
C CYS A 259 10.51 -2.44 2.48
N ARG A 260 10.37 -2.13 1.18
CA ARG A 260 11.48 -1.62 0.36
C ARG A 260 11.93 -0.24 0.83
N ASN A 261 11.04 0.52 1.44
CA ASN A 261 11.34 1.80 2.06
C ASN A 261 12.19 1.60 3.32
N SER A 262 13.45 2.05 3.28
CA SER A 262 14.35 1.98 4.42
C SER A 262 13.83 2.77 5.62
N LEU A 263 13.22 3.95 5.41
CA LEU A 263 12.63 4.75 6.49
C LEU A 263 11.52 4.00 7.21
N PHE A 264 10.76 3.15 6.50
CA PHE A 264 9.73 2.32 7.11
C PHE A 264 10.31 1.13 7.88
N ARG A 265 11.46 0.57 7.47
CA ARG A 265 12.12 -0.55 8.15
C ARG A 265 12.93 -0.13 9.36
N ILE A 266 13.66 0.98 9.26
CA ILE A 266 14.50 1.53 10.31
C ILE A 266 13.66 1.96 11.50
N ARG A 267 14.06 1.52 12.71
CA ARG A 267 13.38 1.87 13.96
C ARG A 267 14.42 2.12 15.07
N SER A 268 13.96 2.70 16.15
CA SER A 268 14.82 3.02 17.30
C SER A 268 15.45 1.82 18.00
N THR A 269 14.90 0.64 17.76
CA THR A 269 15.42 -0.64 18.28
C THR A 269 15.05 -1.78 17.35
N TRP A 270 15.56 -2.97 17.62
CA TRP A 270 15.26 -4.17 16.85
C TRP A 270 13.85 -4.72 17.14
N TYR A 271 13.32 -5.51 16.18
CA TYR A 271 12.03 -6.18 16.29
C TYR A 271 12.03 -7.57 15.67
N TRP A 272 11.18 -8.43 16.20
CA TRP A 272 11.10 -9.82 15.82
C TRP A 272 10.51 -10.05 14.42
N CYS A 273 11.07 -11.06 13.72
CA CYS A 273 10.44 -11.78 12.61
C CYS A 273 10.05 -13.18 13.04
N LEU A 274 9.18 -13.85 12.27
CA LEU A 274 8.66 -15.17 12.68
C LEU A 274 9.66 -16.32 12.45
N ASP A 275 10.69 -16.12 11.62
CA ASP A 275 11.55 -17.20 11.17
C ASP A 275 12.54 -17.62 12.27
N PRO A 276 12.70 -18.95 12.52
CA PRO A 276 13.80 -19.43 13.35
C PRO A 276 15.14 -19.24 12.61
N SER A 277 16.21 -18.99 13.37
CA SER A 277 17.56 -18.85 12.82
C SER A 277 18.02 -20.13 12.11
N SER A 278 18.70 -19.97 10.99
CA SER A 278 19.37 -21.06 10.28
C SER A 278 20.65 -21.53 11.01
N SER A 279 21.33 -20.60 11.68
CA SER A 279 22.69 -20.82 12.21
C SER A 279 22.75 -21.42 13.60
N ASP A 280 21.67 -21.29 14.40
CA ASP A 280 21.65 -21.83 15.75
C ASP A 280 20.28 -22.37 16.17
N THR A 281 20.20 -22.92 17.39
CA THR A 281 18.99 -23.52 17.96
C THR A 281 18.33 -22.66 19.01
N THR A 282 18.80 -21.44 19.22
CA THR A 282 18.43 -20.60 20.37
C THR A 282 17.78 -19.29 19.97
N THR A 283 17.91 -18.86 18.69
CA THR A 283 17.48 -17.54 18.25
C THR A 283 16.40 -17.58 17.16
N PHE A 284 15.65 -16.51 17.05
CA PHE A 284 14.79 -16.19 15.93
C PHE A 284 15.35 -14.98 15.16
N CYS A 285 14.96 -14.86 13.90
CA CYS A 285 15.34 -13.71 13.09
C CYS A 285 14.72 -12.42 13.62
N ALA A 286 15.46 -11.34 13.50
CA ALA A 286 15.04 -10.00 13.85
C ALA A 286 15.49 -9.00 12.81
N VAL A 287 14.84 -7.85 12.77
CA VAL A 287 15.30 -6.68 12.02
C VAL A 287 15.92 -5.71 13.00
N TYR A 288 17.14 -5.28 12.74
CA TYR A 288 17.86 -4.33 13.57
C TYR A 288 17.46 -2.89 13.31
N TYR A 289 18.02 -1.97 14.13
CA TYR A 289 17.75 -0.53 14.06
C TYR A 289 18.17 0.11 12.73
N ASP A 290 19.06 -0.51 11.96
CA ASP A 290 19.47 -0.08 10.61
C ASP A 290 18.54 -0.58 9.49
N GLY A 291 17.55 -1.40 9.86
CA GLY A 291 16.58 -1.98 8.93
C GLY A 291 17.04 -3.27 8.26
N ASP A 292 18.22 -3.78 8.64
CA ASP A 292 18.75 -5.04 8.15
C ASP A 292 18.34 -6.22 9.04
N GLY A 293 18.25 -7.39 8.41
CA GLY A 293 17.92 -8.62 9.11
C GLY A 293 19.11 -9.21 9.84
N SER A 294 18.85 -9.92 10.92
CA SER A 294 19.84 -10.72 11.61
C SER A 294 19.20 -11.93 12.31
N SER A 295 19.98 -12.99 12.46
CA SER A 295 19.67 -14.15 13.29
C SER A 295 20.57 -14.26 14.52
N SER A 296 21.56 -13.39 14.67
CA SER A 296 22.53 -13.44 15.74
C SER A 296 22.21 -12.45 16.86
N GLY A 297 22.38 -12.89 18.09
CA GLY A 297 22.34 -12.02 19.27
C GLY A 297 21.00 -11.91 19.99
N ASN A 298 19.88 -12.35 19.39
CA ASN A 298 18.57 -12.26 20.04
C ASN A 298 18.04 -13.65 20.38
N GLY A 299 18.43 -14.13 21.58
CA GLY A 299 17.91 -15.39 22.10
C GLY A 299 16.40 -15.39 22.25
N ALA A 300 15.76 -16.54 22.02
CA ALA A 300 14.30 -16.69 22.05
C ALA A 300 13.66 -16.27 23.38
N SER A 301 14.39 -16.27 24.48
CA SER A 301 13.94 -15.76 25.77
C SER A 301 14.16 -14.26 25.98
N GLY A 302 14.79 -13.58 25.02
CA GLY A 302 14.92 -12.13 25.03
C GLY A 302 13.59 -11.44 24.72
N SER A 303 13.34 -10.29 25.36
CA SER A 303 12.16 -9.48 25.08
C SER A 303 12.43 -8.50 23.94
N GLY A 304 11.68 -8.62 22.85
CA GLY A 304 11.81 -7.77 21.66
C GLY A 304 10.52 -7.10 21.25
N ARG A 305 10.66 -6.04 20.49
CA ARG A 305 9.51 -5.33 19.90
C ARG A 305 8.88 -6.15 18.79
N VAL A 306 7.62 -5.85 18.48
CA VAL A 306 6.86 -6.53 17.42
C VAL A 306 6.18 -5.52 16.50
N ARG A 307 6.16 -5.85 15.22
CA ARG A 307 5.43 -5.15 14.16
C ARG A 307 4.67 -6.19 13.33
N PRO A 308 3.51 -6.64 13.82
CA PRO A 308 2.79 -7.73 13.19
C PRO A 308 2.15 -7.33 11.86
N ILE A 309 1.71 -8.34 11.12
CA ILE A 309 0.92 -8.21 9.89
C ILE A 309 -0.52 -8.61 10.17
N ILE A 310 -1.46 -7.86 9.62
CA ILE A 310 -2.87 -8.20 9.45
C ILE A 310 -3.25 -8.10 7.97
N VAL A 311 -4.25 -8.88 7.57
CA VAL A 311 -4.80 -8.84 6.20
C VAL A 311 -6.25 -8.42 6.26
N LEU A 312 -6.61 -7.41 5.47
CA LEU A 312 -7.96 -6.83 5.41
C LEU A 312 -8.57 -7.09 4.03
N ALA A 313 -9.86 -7.58 3.98
CA ALA A 313 -10.60 -7.81 2.75
C ALA A 313 -12.12 -7.64 2.94
#